data_63530bccb0e4c158fb7c61c595c88aea
#
_entry.id   63530bccb0e4c158fb7c61c595c88aea
#
_cell.length_a   1.000
_cell.length_b   1.000
_cell.length_c   1.000
_cell.angle_alpha   90.00
_cell.angle_beta   90.00
_cell.angle_gamma   90.00
#
_symmetry.space_group_name_H-M   'P 1'
#
loop_
_entity.id
_entity.type
_entity.pdbx_description
1 polymer ?
#
loop_
_entity_poly.entity_id
_entity_poly.type
_entity_poly.pdbx_seq_one_letter_code
_entity_poly.pdbx_strand_id
1 'polypeptide(L)'
;DWYPIALGRLGVADNYSGYLEALQTYVTEKYQTEEKLDAHKATEWQRIALAILSAGGDPTAFGVDPSGDAVNLVADGTYDRAKTERLGAPGVNGLIFGLLTMDAMRYDIPEGAEDTRDSVITGILMTQEADGGFALMQGESGADITAMALQALAPYYNSEEAYTYETASGEVTKRVRDCVAEALDYLSALQNADGNFGTDSDSVSSETTSQVLIALTALGIDPQTDERFVKDGVSALDGLLSFVTEDGGFAHTKADENGNGGEANAMAGEQALCALAAVARYQGGLRAFYDFRPEQTSEVKEQIGTLDEELLTLASADPEEDQVRTLYEAYCEVPVQERSYVWNYEYLSDAMESLGMENDSPYLADAEGAYTEGNGTVTDVLAVIGEEEDTEG
;
A
#
# COMPACT_ATOMS: atom_id res chain seq x y z
N ASP A 1 6.14 -6.21 15.20
CA ASP A 1 5.13 -6.71 14.24
C ASP A 1 5.54 -6.52 12.76
N TRP A 2 6.35 -5.50 12.43
CA TRP A 2 6.78 -5.28 11.04
C TRP A 2 7.69 -6.39 10.49
N TYR A 3 8.62 -6.94 11.32
CA TYR A 3 9.41 -8.11 10.90
C TYR A 3 8.54 -9.32 10.51
N PRO A 4 7.56 -9.78 11.33
CA PRO A 4 6.65 -10.84 10.92
C PRO A 4 5.87 -10.52 9.64
N ILE A 5 5.46 -9.25 9.43
CA ILE A 5 4.79 -8.86 8.19
C ILE A 5 5.73 -9.08 7.00
N ALA A 6 6.96 -8.56 7.04
CA ALA A 6 7.90 -8.69 5.95
C ALA A 6 8.31 -10.14 5.67
N LEU A 7 8.59 -10.92 6.73
CA LEU A 7 8.99 -12.32 6.60
C LEU A 7 7.87 -13.19 6.01
N GLY A 8 6.62 -12.98 6.46
CA GLY A 8 5.47 -13.68 5.90
C GLY A 8 5.24 -13.31 4.44
N ARG A 9 5.37 -12.03 4.09
CA ARG A 9 5.26 -11.57 2.68
C ARG A 9 6.37 -12.09 1.77
N LEU A 10 7.54 -12.42 2.32
CA LEU A 10 8.63 -13.08 1.61
C LEU A 10 8.51 -14.61 1.59
N GLY A 11 7.53 -15.19 2.28
CA GLY A 11 7.39 -16.64 2.42
C GLY A 11 8.52 -17.31 3.21
N VAL A 12 9.22 -16.55 4.06
CA VAL A 12 10.31 -17.09 4.90
C VAL A 12 9.73 -17.99 5.98
N ALA A 13 10.22 -19.22 6.09
CA ALA A 13 9.80 -20.14 7.14
C ALA A 13 10.23 -19.64 8.52
N ASP A 14 9.28 -19.51 9.45
CA ASP A 14 9.51 -19.09 10.83
C ASP A 14 8.44 -19.69 11.76
N ASN A 15 8.56 -19.47 13.06
CA ASN A 15 7.60 -19.94 14.06
C ASN A 15 6.37 -19.01 14.14
N TYR A 16 5.61 -18.90 13.05
CA TYR A 16 4.40 -18.06 13.00
C TYR A 16 3.32 -18.51 13.99
N SER A 17 3.17 -19.80 14.26
CA SER A 17 2.21 -20.29 15.25
C SER A 17 2.55 -19.78 16.66
N GLY A 18 3.81 -19.80 17.07
CA GLY A 18 4.24 -19.27 18.35
C GLY A 18 4.08 -17.75 18.45
N TYR A 19 4.31 -17.05 17.34
CA TYR A 19 4.04 -15.61 17.28
C TYR A 19 2.53 -15.31 17.42
N LEU A 20 1.68 -16.00 16.68
CA LEU A 20 0.22 -15.84 16.77
C LEU A 20 -0.33 -16.18 18.17
N GLU A 21 0.17 -17.23 18.83
CA GLU A 21 -0.22 -17.58 20.21
C GLU A 21 0.13 -16.44 21.20
N ALA A 22 1.33 -15.89 21.10
CA ALA A 22 1.76 -14.78 21.94
C ALA A 22 0.93 -13.52 21.69
N LEU A 23 0.68 -13.21 20.42
CA LEU A 23 -0.11 -12.03 20.02
C LEU A 23 -1.59 -12.19 20.42
N GLN A 24 -2.17 -13.40 20.30
CA GLN A 24 -3.54 -13.69 20.73
C GLN A 24 -3.69 -13.53 22.25
N THR A 25 -2.68 -13.96 23.01
CA THR A 25 -2.64 -13.74 24.46
C THR A 25 -2.64 -12.25 24.77
N TYR A 26 -1.78 -11.47 24.12
CA TYR A 26 -1.71 -10.01 24.29
C TYR A 26 -3.04 -9.32 23.98
N VAL A 27 -3.66 -9.62 22.83
CA VAL A 27 -4.96 -9.05 22.43
C VAL A 27 -6.03 -9.42 23.47
N THR A 28 -6.11 -10.69 23.86
CA THR A 28 -7.09 -11.14 24.86
C THR A 28 -6.91 -10.42 26.20
N GLU A 29 -5.69 -10.32 26.73
CA GLU A 29 -5.41 -9.61 27.98
C GLU A 29 -5.80 -8.13 27.90
N LYS A 30 -5.50 -7.47 26.79
CA LYS A 30 -5.88 -6.07 26.55
C LYS A 30 -7.40 -5.88 26.54
N TYR A 31 -8.12 -6.72 25.80
CA TYR A 31 -9.59 -6.64 25.77
C TYR A 31 -10.23 -7.00 27.09
N GLN A 32 -9.72 -7.99 27.81
CA GLN A 32 -10.23 -8.37 29.14
C GLN A 32 -10.04 -7.27 30.20
N THR A 33 -9.02 -6.43 30.06
CA THR A 33 -8.67 -5.41 31.04
C THR A 33 -9.09 -3.99 30.66
N GLU A 34 -8.99 -3.64 29.37
CA GLU A 34 -9.18 -2.27 28.87
C GLU A 34 -10.28 -2.18 27.80
N GLU A 35 -10.84 -3.31 27.35
CA GLU A 35 -11.82 -3.46 26.27
C GLU A 35 -11.34 -2.88 24.90
N LYS A 36 -10.04 -2.64 24.76
CA LYS A 36 -9.41 -2.05 23.58
C LYS A 36 -7.89 -2.22 23.60
N LEU A 37 -7.23 -2.04 22.46
CA LEU A 37 -5.77 -2.07 22.36
C LEU A 37 -5.15 -0.72 22.76
N ASP A 38 -5.73 0.38 22.30
CA ASP A 38 -5.27 1.75 22.59
C ASP A 38 -6.47 2.72 22.70
N ALA A 39 -6.31 3.81 23.44
CA ALA A 39 -7.39 4.79 23.61
C ALA A 39 -7.54 5.76 22.44
N HIS A 40 -6.46 6.00 21.68
CA HIS A 40 -6.35 7.06 20.69
C HIS A 40 -5.94 6.56 19.30
N LYS A 41 -5.02 5.58 19.23
CA LYS A 41 -4.34 5.17 18.01
C LYS A 41 -5.00 3.96 17.35
N ALA A 42 -5.73 4.15 16.26
CA ALA A 42 -6.26 3.08 15.41
C ALA A 42 -5.15 2.17 14.86
N THR A 43 -3.98 2.74 14.61
CA THR A 43 -2.82 2.03 14.05
C THR A 43 -2.35 0.82 14.85
N GLU A 44 -2.69 0.71 16.15
CA GLU A 44 -2.40 -0.48 16.94
C GLU A 44 -3.18 -1.71 16.44
N TRP A 45 -4.49 -1.55 16.15
CA TRP A 45 -5.31 -2.61 15.58
C TRP A 45 -4.87 -2.96 14.15
N GLN A 46 -4.64 -1.93 13.34
CA GLN A 46 -4.30 -2.05 11.92
C GLN A 46 -2.98 -2.81 11.75
N ARG A 47 -1.94 -2.43 12.48
CA ARG A 47 -0.64 -3.10 12.46
C ARG A 47 -0.73 -4.56 12.91
N ILE A 48 -1.48 -4.83 13.98
CA ILE A 48 -1.69 -6.18 14.50
C ILE A 48 -2.50 -7.01 13.51
N ALA A 49 -3.55 -6.45 12.89
CA ALA A 49 -4.34 -7.16 11.89
C ALA A 49 -3.49 -7.58 10.68
N LEU A 50 -2.65 -6.67 10.15
CA LEU A 50 -1.73 -6.96 9.05
C LEU A 50 -0.68 -8.03 9.43
N ALA A 51 -0.18 -7.98 10.67
CA ALA A 51 0.76 -8.98 11.17
C ALA A 51 0.13 -10.37 11.31
N ILE A 52 -1.12 -10.44 11.77
CA ILE A 52 -1.89 -11.67 11.85
C ILE A 52 -2.08 -12.27 10.45
N LEU A 53 -2.51 -11.47 9.47
CA LEU A 53 -2.67 -11.90 8.08
C LEU A 53 -1.36 -12.48 7.53
N SER A 54 -0.26 -11.77 7.72
CA SER A 54 1.05 -12.20 7.22
C SER A 54 1.55 -13.48 7.87
N ALA A 55 1.14 -13.74 9.10
CA ALA A 55 1.43 -14.99 9.82
C ALA A 55 0.42 -16.13 9.55
N GLY A 56 -0.56 -15.91 8.65
CA GLY A 56 -1.57 -16.91 8.29
C GLY A 56 -2.73 -17.03 9.26
N GLY A 57 -2.97 -16.02 10.10
CA GLY A 57 -4.10 -15.95 11.03
C GLY A 57 -5.28 -15.14 10.48
N ASP A 58 -6.39 -15.16 11.22
CA ASP A 58 -7.61 -14.41 10.91
C ASP A 58 -7.81 -13.22 11.88
N PRO A 59 -7.60 -11.97 11.45
CA PRO A 59 -7.78 -10.80 12.29
C PRO A 59 -9.26 -10.46 12.56
N THR A 60 -10.20 -11.08 11.86
CA THR A 60 -11.65 -10.87 12.10
C THR A 60 -12.17 -11.68 13.28
N ALA A 61 -11.38 -12.64 13.76
CA ALA A 61 -11.72 -13.52 14.90
C ALA A 61 -10.49 -13.83 15.76
N PHE A 62 -9.86 -12.80 16.35
CA PHE A 62 -8.57 -12.92 17.03
C PHE A 62 -8.58 -12.40 18.46
N GLY A 63 -8.36 -13.30 19.45
CA GLY A 63 -8.51 -12.99 20.86
C GLY A 63 -9.96 -13.09 21.33
N VAL A 64 -10.19 -12.79 22.60
CA VAL A 64 -11.52 -12.94 23.25
C VAL A 64 -11.82 -11.71 24.12
N ASP A 65 -12.99 -11.13 23.95
CA ASP A 65 -13.47 -9.99 24.74
C ASP A 65 -14.03 -10.44 26.10
N PRO A 66 -14.44 -9.51 27.01
CA PRO A 66 -15.01 -9.85 28.33
C PRO A 66 -16.31 -10.64 28.25
N SER A 67 -17.04 -10.62 27.14
CA SER A 67 -18.28 -11.40 26.95
C SER A 67 -18.01 -12.83 26.51
N GLY A 68 -16.77 -13.14 26.11
CA GLY A 68 -16.36 -14.42 25.57
C GLY A 68 -16.49 -14.50 24.05
N ASP A 69 -16.77 -13.38 23.39
CA ASP A 69 -16.88 -13.28 21.95
C ASP A 69 -15.49 -13.06 21.31
N ALA A 70 -15.31 -13.54 20.08
CA ALA A 70 -14.09 -13.30 19.31
C ALA A 70 -13.97 -11.81 18.94
N VAL A 71 -12.76 -11.25 19.05
CA VAL A 71 -12.48 -9.87 18.70
C VAL A 71 -12.28 -9.73 17.20
N ASN A 72 -12.97 -8.78 16.56
CA ASN A 72 -12.74 -8.40 15.18
C ASN A 72 -11.82 -7.18 15.12
N LEU A 73 -10.52 -7.41 14.95
CA LEU A 73 -9.51 -6.35 14.91
C LEU A 73 -9.63 -5.48 13.66
N VAL A 74 -10.16 -6.02 12.56
CA VAL A 74 -10.41 -5.24 11.34
C VAL A 74 -11.52 -4.22 11.61
N ALA A 75 -12.66 -4.66 12.14
CA ALA A 75 -13.78 -3.77 12.47
C ALA A 75 -13.36 -2.68 13.48
N ASP A 76 -12.82 -3.11 14.62
CA ASP A 76 -12.41 -2.20 15.70
C ASP A 76 -11.28 -1.25 15.29
N GLY A 77 -10.43 -1.66 14.34
CA GLY A 77 -9.33 -0.88 13.79
C GLY A 77 -9.73 0.07 12.66
N THR A 78 -10.94 -0.07 12.09
CA THR A 78 -11.36 0.66 10.90
C THR A 78 -12.77 1.22 11.02
N TYR A 79 -13.79 0.48 10.63
CA TYR A 79 -15.16 0.97 10.43
C TYR A 79 -16.07 0.90 11.68
N ASP A 80 -15.68 0.25 12.74
CA ASP A 80 -16.40 0.16 14.01
C ASP A 80 -15.56 0.66 15.20
N ARG A 81 -15.35 1.97 15.25
CA ARG A 81 -14.51 2.65 16.26
C ARG A 81 -15.29 3.09 17.50
N ALA A 82 -16.44 2.48 17.82
CA ALA A 82 -17.37 2.94 18.85
C ALA A 82 -16.77 3.11 20.26
N LYS A 83 -15.66 2.43 20.58
CA LYS A 83 -15.01 2.43 21.89
C LYS A 83 -13.78 3.36 22.00
N THR A 84 -13.41 4.02 20.91
CA THR A 84 -12.15 4.77 20.81
C THR A 84 -12.34 6.07 20.02
N GLU A 85 -11.27 6.85 19.86
CA GLU A 85 -11.30 8.02 19.00
C GLU A 85 -11.54 7.64 17.53
N ARG A 86 -12.07 8.60 16.74
CA ARG A 86 -12.32 8.46 15.32
C ARG A 86 -11.04 8.07 14.57
N LEU A 87 -11.23 7.35 13.49
CA LEU A 87 -10.17 7.04 12.54
C LEU A 87 -9.51 8.35 12.08
N GLY A 88 -8.21 8.47 12.17
CA GLY A 88 -7.51 9.71 11.79
C GLY A 88 -7.47 10.82 12.86
N ALA A 89 -8.08 10.67 14.05
CA ALA A 89 -7.99 11.70 15.10
C ALA A 89 -6.56 12.08 15.48
N PRO A 90 -5.58 11.14 15.57
CA PRO A 90 -4.19 11.47 15.83
C PRO A 90 -3.38 11.91 14.59
N GLY A 91 -4.02 11.97 13.42
CA GLY A 91 -3.38 12.28 12.14
C GLY A 91 -3.73 11.29 11.04
N VAL A 92 -3.30 11.59 9.80
CA VAL A 92 -3.65 10.83 8.60
C VAL A 92 -3.23 9.35 8.62
N ASN A 93 -2.24 8.98 9.43
CA ASN A 93 -1.77 7.59 9.54
C ASN A 93 -2.88 6.61 9.91
N GLY A 94 -3.84 7.01 10.75
CA GLY A 94 -4.99 6.19 11.09
C GLY A 94 -5.89 5.91 9.89
N LEU A 95 -6.05 6.88 8.97
CA LEU A 95 -6.79 6.74 7.72
C LEU A 95 -6.01 5.86 6.72
N ILE A 96 -4.72 6.13 6.53
CA ILE A 96 -3.84 5.39 5.61
C ILE A 96 -3.82 3.90 5.96
N PHE A 97 -3.43 3.55 7.18
CA PHE A 97 -3.39 2.16 7.61
C PHE A 97 -4.79 1.55 7.78
N GLY A 98 -5.82 2.39 8.01
CA GLY A 98 -7.22 1.98 7.96
C GLY A 98 -7.61 1.47 6.57
N LEU A 99 -7.32 2.24 5.53
CA LEU A 99 -7.59 1.84 4.14
C LEU A 99 -6.79 0.61 3.74
N LEU A 100 -5.49 0.56 4.07
CA LEU A 100 -4.65 -0.62 3.85
C LEU A 100 -5.21 -1.87 4.53
N THR A 101 -5.74 -1.73 5.75
CA THR A 101 -6.34 -2.86 6.49
C THR A 101 -7.68 -3.30 5.87
N MET A 102 -8.55 -2.36 5.48
CA MET A 102 -9.81 -2.67 4.80
C MET A 102 -9.55 -3.39 3.48
N ASP A 103 -8.48 -3.01 2.77
CA ASP A 103 -8.16 -3.51 1.44
C ASP A 103 -7.26 -4.74 1.44
N ALA A 104 -6.58 -5.03 2.55
CA ALA A 104 -5.65 -6.16 2.66
C ALA A 104 -6.24 -7.48 2.15
N MET A 105 -7.52 -7.73 2.45
CA MET A 105 -8.30 -8.88 1.97
C MET A 105 -9.62 -8.44 1.30
N ARG A 106 -9.79 -7.14 0.98
CA ARG A 106 -11.04 -6.58 0.44
C ARG A 106 -12.24 -6.85 1.36
N TYR A 107 -12.09 -6.59 2.66
CA TYR A 107 -13.15 -6.82 3.63
C TYR A 107 -14.41 -6.02 3.29
N ASP A 108 -15.58 -6.67 3.43
CA ASP A 108 -16.86 -5.98 3.31
C ASP A 108 -17.05 -4.99 4.45
N ILE A 109 -17.50 -3.79 4.11
CA ILE A 109 -17.84 -2.75 5.08
C ILE A 109 -19.35 -2.76 5.26
N PRO A 110 -19.87 -2.95 6.49
CA PRO A 110 -21.31 -2.98 6.74
C PRO A 110 -22.00 -1.69 6.29
N GLU A 111 -23.23 -1.83 5.75
CA GLU A 111 -24.06 -0.68 5.42
C GLU A 111 -24.31 0.19 6.66
N GLY A 112 -24.07 1.49 6.55
CA GLY A 112 -24.23 2.45 7.65
C GLY A 112 -23.01 2.51 8.59
N ALA A 113 -21.89 1.88 8.25
CA ALA A 113 -20.63 2.12 8.95
C ALA A 113 -20.26 3.61 8.96
N GLU A 114 -19.64 4.08 10.04
CA GLU A 114 -19.25 5.48 10.16
C GLU A 114 -18.08 5.83 9.22
N ASP A 115 -17.09 4.94 9.11
CA ASP A 115 -15.96 5.06 8.20
C ASP A 115 -16.12 4.05 7.05
N THR A 116 -16.34 4.55 5.85
CA THR A 116 -16.37 3.79 4.59
C THR A 116 -15.07 4.01 3.81
N ARG A 117 -14.79 3.20 2.77
CA ARG A 117 -13.64 3.44 1.89
C ARG A 117 -13.63 4.85 1.33
N ASP A 118 -14.76 5.34 0.82
CA ASP A 118 -14.89 6.68 0.25
C ASP A 118 -14.62 7.78 1.28
N SER A 119 -15.14 7.65 2.49
CA SER A 119 -14.88 8.62 3.56
C SER A 119 -13.40 8.63 3.97
N VAL A 120 -12.77 7.46 4.00
CA VAL A 120 -11.34 7.32 4.34
C VAL A 120 -10.46 7.86 3.21
N ILE A 121 -10.75 7.53 1.94
CA ILE A 121 -10.05 8.10 0.78
C ILE A 121 -10.18 9.62 0.80
N THR A 122 -11.38 10.15 0.93
CA THR A 122 -11.63 11.60 1.02
C THR A 122 -10.81 12.22 2.15
N GLY A 123 -10.78 11.56 3.33
CA GLY A 123 -9.99 12.02 4.47
C GLY A 123 -8.48 12.06 4.20
N ILE A 124 -7.95 11.09 3.45
CA ILE A 124 -6.54 11.10 3.02
C ILE A 124 -6.30 12.25 2.03
N LEU A 125 -7.14 12.37 0.99
CA LEU A 125 -7.00 13.40 -0.05
C LEU A 125 -7.05 14.82 0.52
N MET A 126 -7.83 15.05 1.57
CA MET A 126 -7.89 16.35 2.28
C MET A 126 -6.56 16.76 2.95
N THR A 127 -5.61 15.85 3.12
CA THR A 127 -4.29 16.15 3.71
C THR A 127 -3.21 16.43 2.66
N GLN A 128 -3.58 16.41 1.36
CA GLN A 128 -2.67 16.80 0.30
C GLN A 128 -2.50 18.32 0.30
N GLU A 129 -1.24 18.77 0.33
CA GLU A 129 -0.88 20.18 0.34
C GLU A 129 -0.64 20.71 -1.09
N ALA A 130 -0.48 22.02 -1.21
CA ALA A 130 -0.35 22.68 -2.51
C ALA A 130 0.93 22.31 -3.30
N ASP A 131 1.92 21.71 -2.65
CA ASP A 131 3.15 21.20 -3.28
C ASP A 131 3.00 19.78 -3.83
N GLY A 132 1.81 19.17 -3.67
CA GLY A 132 1.48 17.81 -4.09
C GLY A 132 1.78 16.74 -3.05
N GLY A 133 2.54 17.05 -2.00
CA GLY A 133 2.81 16.12 -0.89
C GLY A 133 1.64 15.99 0.07
N PHE A 134 1.70 14.98 0.93
CA PHE A 134 0.72 14.74 1.98
C PHE A 134 1.31 15.09 3.35
N ALA A 135 0.50 15.66 4.23
CA ALA A 135 0.89 16.04 5.58
C ALA A 135 0.30 15.11 6.64
N LEU A 136 1.04 14.86 7.72
CA LEU A 136 0.54 14.08 8.87
C LEU A 136 -0.69 14.77 9.50
N MET A 137 -0.61 16.07 9.62
CA MET A 137 -1.68 17.00 9.96
C MET A 137 -1.52 18.18 9.01
N GLN A 138 -2.56 18.97 8.77
CA GLN A 138 -2.47 20.12 7.86
C GLN A 138 -1.21 20.99 8.13
N GLY A 139 -0.50 21.36 7.08
CA GLY A 139 0.60 22.32 7.13
C GLY A 139 1.82 21.93 6.30
N GLU A 140 2.64 21.01 6.74
CA GLU A 140 3.91 20.68 6.07
C GLU A 140 3.89 19.25 5.52
N SER A 141 4.16 19.11 4.24
CA SER A 141 4.24 17.81 3.56
C SER A 141 5.47 17.02 4.03
N GLY A 142 5.30 15.71 4.24
CA GLY A 142 6.38 14.78 4.56
C GLY A 142 6.56 13.76 3.45
N ALA A 143 7.80 13.42 3.09
CA ALA A 143 8.07 12.41 2.06
C ALA A 143 7.59 11.02 2.49
N ASP A 144 7.76 10.66 3.76
CA ASP A 144 7.29 9.40 4.36
C ASP A 144 5.75 9.34 4.40
N ILE A 145 5.10 10.42 4.83
CA ILE A 145 3.63 10.51 4.87
C ILE A 145 3.06 10.44 3.45
N THR A 146 3.67 11.15 2.50
CA THR A 146 3.28 11.11 1.09
C THR A 146 3.38 9.69 0.55
N ALA A 147 4.51 9.03 0.78
CA ALA A 147 4.70 7.65 0.35
C ALA A 147 3.68 6.68 0.97
N MET A 148 3.40 6.80 2.27
CA MET A 148 2.38 5.98 2.93
C MET A 148 0.98 6.25 2.40
N ALA A 149 0.63 7.51 2.08
CA ALA A 149 -0.65 7.84 1.44
C ALA A 149 -0.76 7.17 0.06
N LEU A 150 0.31 7.21 -0.74
CA LEU A 150 0.35 6.54 -2.05
C LEU A 150 0.16 5.03 -1.94
N GLN A 151 0.71 4.37 -0.92
CA GLN A 151 0.50 2.93 -0.69
C GLN A 151 -0.99 2.58 -0.51
N ALA A 152 -1.71 3.40 0.25
CA ALA A 152 -3.13 3.19 0.51
C ALA A 152 -4.00 3.57 -0.71
N LEU A 153 -3.61 4.57 -1.47
CA LEU A 153 -4.34 5.05 -2.65
C LEU A 153 -4.04 4.25 -3.93
N ALA A 154 -2.95 3.49 -3.97
CA ALA A 154 -2.54 2.73 -5.15
C ALA A 154 -3.64 1.85 -5.76
N PRO A 155 -4.45 1.09 -4.98
CA PRO A 155 -5.54 0.30 -5.54
C PRO A 155 -6.62 1.12 -6.25
N TYR A 156 -6.69 2.42 -6.01
CA TYR A 156 -7.70 3.34 -6.55
C TYR A 156 -7.17 4.20 -7.70
N TYR A 157 -5.91 4.02 -8.11
CA TYR A 157 -5.29 4.78 -9.19
C TYR A 157 -6.10 4.73 -10.50
N ASN A 158 -6.62 3.55 -10.84
CA ASN A 158 -7.39 3.32 -12.06
C ASN A 158 -8.89 3.61 -11.89
N SER A 159 -9.34 4.10 -10.73
CA SER A 159 -10.74 4.48 -10.53
C SER A 159 -11.04 5.81 -11.21
N GLU A 160 -12.19 5.87 -11.90
CA GLU A 160 -12.73 7.11 -12.46
C GLU A 160 -13.56 7.91 -11.44
N GLU A 161 -13.72 7.39 -10.22
CA GLU A 161 -14.42 8.07 -9.14
C GLU A 161 -13.72 9.39 -8.79
N ALA A 162 -14.53 10.47 -8.72
CA ALA A 162 -14.04 11.79 -8.35
C ALA A 162 -14.55 12.17 -6.96
N TYR A 163 -13.64 12.56 -6.09
CA TYR A 163 -13.92 12.94 -4.71
C TYR A 163 -13.97 14.45 -4.58
N THR A 164 -15.05 14.96 -3.96
CA THR A 164 -15.23 16.40 -3.70
C THR A 164 -14.97 16.69 -2.24
N TYR A 165 -14.06 17.61 -1.95
CA TYR A 165 -13.67 17.97 -0.58
C TYR A 165 -13.18 19.40 -0.47
N GLU A 166 -13.20 19.95 0.76
CA GLU A 166 -12.73 21.30 1.07
C GLU A 166 -11.22 21.31 1.33
N THR A 167 -10.54 22.24 0.72
CA THR A 167 -9.12 22.56 0.99
C THR A 167 -9.00 23.98 1.54
N ALA A 168 -7.79 24.38 1.96
CA ALA A 168 -7.52 25.77 2.36
C ALA A 168 -7.79 26.78 1.23
N SER A 169 -7.79 26.34 -0.03
CA SER A 169 -8.05 27.15 -1.22
C SER A 169 -9.50 27.12 -1.70
N GLY A 170 -10.37 26.36 -1.05
CA GLY A 170 -11.78 26.14 -1.39
C GLY A 170 -12.09 24.70 -1.77
N GLU A 171 -13.33 24.46 -2.23
CA GLU A 171 -13.79 23.14 -2.68
C GLU A 171 -13.07 22.70 -3.95
N VAL A 172 -12.62 21.47 -3.97
CA VAL A 172 -11.98 20.82 -5.12
C VAL A 172 -12.64 19.47 -5.41
N THR A 173 -12.59 19.07 -6.67
CA THR A 173 -13.02 17.73 -7.11
C THR A 173 -11.85 17.12 -7.89
N LYS A 174 -11.32 15.97 -7.42
CA LYS A 174 -10.19 15.27 -8.03
C LYS A 174 -10.41 13.77 -8.02
N ARG A 175 -9.88 13.09 -9.04
CA ARG A 175 -9.69 11.63 -9.01
C ARG A 175 -8.46 11.29 -8.17
N VAL A 176 -8.41 10.07 -7.65
CA VAL A 176 -7.20 9.59 -6.93
C VAL A 176 -5.97 9.69 -7.83
N ARG A 177 -6.08 9.34 -9.12
CA ARG A 177 -4.98 9.42 -10.10
C ARG A 177 -4.35 10.81 -10.15
N ASP A 178 -5.15 11.87 -10.15
CA ASP A 178 -4.64 13.25 -10.23
C ASP A 178 -3.82 13.60 -8.98
N CYS A 179 -4.30 13.20 -7.80
CA CYS A 179 -3.58 13.40 -6.54
C CYS A 179 -2.29 12.56 -6.45
N VAL A 180 -2.32 11.33 -6.95
CA VAL A 180 -1.15 10.43 -7.01
C VAL A 180 -0.09 11.00 -7.95
N ALA A 181 -0.46 11.54 -9.12
CA ALA A 181 0.48 12.15 -10.05
C ALA A 181 1.21 13.35 -9.41
N GLU A 182 0.48 14.27 -8.76
CA GLU A 182 1.06 15.40 -8.01
C GLU A 182 2.02 14.91 -6.91
N ALA A 183 1.68 13.84 -6.19
CA ALA A 183 2.50 13.28 -5.12
C ALA A 183 3.77 12.58 -5.64
N LEU A 184 3.69 11.91 -6.79
CA LEU A 184 4.88 11.34 -7.45
C LEU A 184 5.84 12.43 -7.91
N ASP A 185 5.33 13.54 -8.43
CA ASP A 185 6.15 14.72 -8.80
C ASP A 185 6.83 15.32 -7.57
N TYR A 186 6.09 15.45 -6.45
CA TYR A 186 6.64 15.89 -5.18
C TYR A 186 7.78 14.99 -4.70
N LEU A 187 7.57 13.67 -4.67
CA LEU A 187 8.62 12.72 -4.26
C LEU A 187 9.81 12.72 -5.21
N SER A 188 9.58 12.78 -6.52
CA SER A 188 10.66 12.86 -7.52
C SER A 188 11.52 14.12 -7.34
N ALA A 189 10.90 15.26 -6.98
CA ALA A 189 11.61 16.50 -6.69
C ALA A 189 12.42 16.46 -5.40
N LEU A 190 12.01 15.64 -4.42
CA LEU A 190 12.75 15.45 -3.15
C LEU A 190 13.86 14.41 -3.23
N GLN A 191 13.92 13.60 -4.30
CA GLN A 191 14.98 12.62 -4.46
C GLN A 191 16.30 13.32 -4.76
N ASN A 192 17.30 13.07 -3.92
CA ASN A 192 18.65 13.59 -4.09
C ASN A 192 19.52 12.68 -4.98
N ALA A 193 20.74 13.12 -5.29
CA ALA A 193 21.68 12.40 -6.15
C ALA A 193 22.15 11.04 -5.55
N ASP A 194 22.00 10.83 -4.25
CA ASP A 194 22.30 9.56 -3.57
C ASP A 194 21.12 8.58 -3.63
N GLY A 195 20.04 8.91 -4.33
CA GLY A 195 18.84 8.08 -4.46
C GLY A 195 17.88 8.15 -3.27
N ASN A 196 18.20 8.91 -2.22
CA ASN A 196 17.39 9.06 -1.01
C ASN A 196 16.44 10.25 -1.11
N PHE A 197 15.51 10.37 -0.16
CA PHE A 197 14.46 11.37 -0.15
C PHE A 197 14.55 12.28 1.06
N GLY A 198 14.55 13.59 0.84
CA GLY A 198 14.58 14.62 1.87
C GLY A 198 15.15 15.93 1.36
N THR A 199 14.86 17.03 2.06
CA THR A 199 15.29 18.39 1.69
C THR A 199 16.70 18.72 2.14
N ASP A 200 17.19 18.04 3.18
CA ASP A 200 18.50 18.23 3.77
C ASP A 200 19.00 16.91 4.43
N SER A 201 20.23 16.90 4.90
CA SER A 201 20.85 15.72 5.51
C SER A 201 20.12 15.20 6.76
N ASP A 202 19.42 16.07 7.47
CA ASP A 202 18.77 15.73 8.73
C ASP A 202 17.36 15.14 8.48
N SER A 203 16.76 15.41 7.30
CA SER A 203 15.48 14.87 6.87
C SER A 203 15.61 13.56 6.07
N VAL A 204 16.84 13.18 5.66
CA VAL A 204 17.08 11.95 4.90
C VAL A 204 17.23 10.75 5.85
N SER A 205 16.34 9.77 5.73
CA SER A 205 16.38 8.54 6.51
C SER A 205 16.15 7.29 5.66
N SER A 206 16.59 6.15 6.16
CA SER A 206 16.30 4.86 5.54
C SER A 206 14.82 4.54 5.58
N GLU A 207 14.11 4.97 6.63
CA GLU A 207 12.67 4.76 6.79
C GLU A 207 11.88 5.51 5.71
N THR A 208 12.21 6.79 5.46
CA THR A 208 11.56 7.56 4.39
C THR A 208 11.76 6.89 3.03
N THR A 209 13.02 6.51 2.72
CA THR A 209 13.34 5.81 1.46
C THR A 209 12.61 4.47 1.36
N SER A 210 12.49 3.74 2.47
CA SER A 210 11.74 2.48 2.54
C SER A 210 10.25 2.67 2.20
N GLN A 211 9.61 3.70 2.77
CA GLN A 211 8.20 3.98 2.48
C GLN A 211 7.98 4.34 1.00
N VAL A 212 8.91 5.09 0.40
CA VAL A 212 8.85 5.41 -1.03
C VAL A 212 8.95 4.15 -1.91
N LEU A 213 9.88 3.23 -1.60
CA LEU A 213 9.99 1.97 -2.35
C LEU A 213 8.71 1.13 -2.31
N ILE A 214 8.07 1.03 -1.13
CA ILE A 214 6.79 0.34 -0.99
C ILE A 214 5.71 1.03 -1.84
N ALA A 215 5.67 2.36 -1.86
CA ALA A 215 4.71 3.14 -2.63
C ALA A 215 4.89 2.95 -4.15
N LEU A 216 6.13 3.05 -4.64
CA LEU A 216 6.43 2.88 -6.06
C LEU A 216 6.01 1.49 -6.54
N THR A 217 6.39 0.44 -5.82
CA THR A 217 6.04 -0.94 -6.18
C THR A 217 4.53 -1.21 -6.09
N ALA A 218 3.81 -0.56 -5.16
CA ALA A 218 2.35 -0.65 -5.08
C ALA A 218 1.65 0.00 -6.28
N LEU A 219 2.29 1.00 -6.91
CA LEU A 219 1.82 1.68 -8.12
C LEU A 219 2.35 1.04 -9.43
N GLY A 220 3.05 -0.11 -9.35
CA GLY A 220 3.63 -0.74 -10.54
C GLY A 220 4.85 -0.02 -11.11
N ILE A 221 5.45 0.90 -10.36
CA ILE A 221 6.62 1.68 -10.76
C ILE A 221 7.88 0.95 -10.32
N ASP A 222 8.77 0.64 -11.27
CA ASP A 222 10.07 0.03 -10.97
C ASP A 222 11.01 1.05 -10.31
N PRO A 223 11.37 0.90 -9.04
CA PRO A 223 12.21 1.85 -8.33
C PRO A 223 13.67 1.85 -8.79
N GLN A 224 14.06 0.93 -9.67
CA GLN A 224 15.42 0.82 -10.19
C GLN A 224 15.59 1.44 -11.59
N THR A 225 14.51 1.54 -12.37
CA THR A 225 14.59 1.91 -13.79
C THR A 225 13.72 3.09 -14.19
N ASP A 226 12.70 3.45 -13.41
CA ASP A 226 11.84 4.59 -13.71
C ASP A 226 12.65 5.91 -13.66
N GLU A 227 12.66 6.65 -14.76
CA GLU A 227 13.47 7.87 -14.94
C GLU A 227 13.16 8.96 -13.91
N ARG A 228 11.95 8.97 -13.34
CA ARG A 228 11.57 9.91 -12.27
C ARG A 228 12.33 9.63 -10.97
N PHE A 229 12.69 8.36 -10.73
CA PHE A 229 13.29 7.87 -9.47
C PHE A 229 14.72 7.32 -9.64
N VAL A 230 15.39 7.69 -10.74
CA VAL A 230 16.83 7.48 -10.96
C VAL A 230 17.49 8.84 -11.16
N LYS A 231 18.36 9.25 -10.24
CA LYS A 231 19.10 10.53 -10.26
C LYS A 231 20.59 10.26 -10.44
N ASP A 232 21.18 10.84 -11.49
CA ASP A 232 22.61 10.66 -11.81
C ASP A 232 23.02 9.17 -11.92
N GLY A 233 22.10 8.30 -12.30
CA GLY A 233 22.32 6.85 -12.42
C GLY A 233 22.19 6.09 -11.10
N VAL A 234 21.76 6.73 -10.03
CA VAL A 234 21.49 6.13 -8.72
C VAL A 234 19.99 6.00 -8.52
N SER A 235 19.51 4.79 -8.29
CA SER A 235 18.10 4.49 -8.10
C SER A 235 17.64 4.70 -6.65
N ALA A 236 16.32 4.71 -6.43
CA ALA A 236 15.77 4.73 -5.08
C ALA A 236 16.15 3.48 -4.25
N LEU A 237 16.31 2.33 -4.91
CA LEU A 237 16.79 1.13 -4.22
C LEU A 237 18.26 1.25 -3.82
N ASP A 238 19.14 1.80 -4.67
CA ASP A 238 20.51 2.10 -4.32
C ASP A 238 20.58 3.06 -3.13
N GLY A 239 19.66 4.04 -3.09
CA GLY A 239 19.47 4.95 -1.98
C GLY A 239 19.25 4.20 -0.67
N LEU A 240 18.30 3.28 -0.60
CA LEU A 240 18.05 2.47 0.59
C LEU A 240 19.27 1.61 0.96
N LEU A 241 19.89 0.95 -0.01
CA LEU A 241 21.05 0.08 0.23
C LEU A 241 22.27 0.85 0.76
N SER A 242 22.32 2.17 0.56
CA SER A 242 23.38 3.02 1.10
C SER A 242 23.35 3.20 2.64
N PHE A 243 22.26 2.76 3.30
CA PHE A 243 22.14 2.74 4.77
C PHE A 243 22.54 1.41 5.41
N VAL A 244 22.98 0.42 4.61
CA VAL A 244 23.44 -0.87 5.13
C VAL A 244 24.70 -0.65 5.95
N THR A 245 24.70 -1.16 7.18
CA THR A 245 25.83 -1.07 8.11
C THR A 245 26.83 -2.24 7.92
N GLU A 246 28.04 -2.12 8.48
CA GLU A 246 29.06 -3.17 8.36
C GLU A 246 28.64 -4.52 8.97
N ASP A 247 27.73 -4.50 9.96
CA ASP A 247 27.19 -5.71 10.60
C ASP A 247 25.93 -6.27 9.89
N GLY A 248 25.55 -5.68 8.74
CA GLY A 248 24.44 -6.14 7.90
C GLY A 248 23.07 -5.62 8.31
N GLY A 249 22.98 -4.70 9.28
CA GLY A 249 21.75 -3.99 9.64
C GLY A 249 21.52 -2.77 8.76
N PHE A 250 20.49 -1.98 9.10
CA PHE A 250 20.21 -0.68 8.49
C PHE A 250 20.30 0.42 9.54
N ALA A 251 20.95 1.52 9.17
CA ALA A 251 21.01 2.73 9.99
C ALA A 251 19.80 3.62 9.71
N HIS A 252 19.37 4.38 10.70
CA HIS A 252 18.36 5.44 10.53
C HIS A 252 18.86 6.53 9.59
N THR A 253 20.06 7.08 9.91
CA THR A 253 20.77 8.08 9.10
C THR A 253 22.18 7.62 8.81
N LYS A 254 22.79 8.14 7.75
CA LYS A 254 24.22 7.92 7.48
C LYS A 254 25.07 8.59 8.56
N ALA A 255 26.27 8.06 8.80
CA ALA A 255 27.22 8.71 9.70
C ALA A 255 27.59 10.09 9.19
N ASP A 256 27.52 11.11 10.07
CA ASP A 256 28.01 12.45 9.80
C ASP A 256 29.54 12.56 9.90
N GLU A 257 30.10 13.73 9.59
CA GLU A 257 31.54 13.98 9.67
C GLU A 257 32.12 13.81 11.10
N ASN A 258 31.28 13.85 12.13
CA ASN A 258 31.65 13.68 13.53
C ASN A 258 31.44 12.23 14.01
N GLY A 259 30.92 11.34 13.14
CA GLY A 259 30.63 9.94 13.45
C GLY A 259 29.32 9.72 14.21
N ASN A 260 28.36 10.68 14.18
CA ASN A 260 27.00 10.46 14.70
C ASN A 260 26.15 9.81 13.62
N GLY A 261 25.25 8.89 13.99
CA GLY A 261 24.50 8.10 13.05
C GLY A 261 25.30 6.91 12.49
N GLY A 262 24.78 6.24 11.49
CA GLY A 262 25.43 5.10 10.84
C GLY A 262 25.42 3.80 11.65
N GLU A 263 24.80 3.77 12.82
CA GLU A 263 24.62 2.57 13.61
C GLU A 263 23.32 1.85 13.26
N ALA A 264 23.34 0.51 13.27
CA ALA A 264 22.15 -0.30 13.02
C ALA A 264 21.03 0.04 14.03
N ASN A 265 19.81 0.19 13.50
CA ASN A 265 18.62 0.58 14.26
C ASN A 265 17.48 -0.42 13.95
N ALA A 266 16.79 -0.89 14.98
CA ALA A 266 15.73 -1.88 14.79
C ALA A 266 14.57 -1.37 13.93
N MET A 267 14.16 -0.09 14.11
CA MET A 267 13.09 0.51 13.31
C MET A 267 13.51 0.69 11.84
N ALA A 268 14.75 1.16 11.60
CA ALA A 268 15.32 1.22 10.26
C ALA A 268 15.35 -0.17 9.60
N GLY A 269 15.79 -1.19 10.34
CA GLY A 269 15.89 -2.56 9.85
C GLY A 269 14.52 -3.16 9.49
N GLU A 270 13.49 -2.97 10.32
CA GLU A 270 12.15 -3.50 10.02
C GLU A 270 11.51 -2.81 8.82
N GLN A 271 11.65 -1.49 8.67
CA GLN A 271 11.10 -0.78 7.51
C GLN A 271 11.87 -1.10 6.23
N ALA A 272 13.21 -1.18 6.29
CA ALA A 272 14.02 -1.60 5.16
C ALA A 272 13.67 -3.03 4.70
N LEU A 273 13.43 -3.96 5.63
CA LEU A 273 13.01 -5.32 5.27
C LEU A 273 11.63 -5.32 4.59
N CYS A 274 10.67 -4.51 5.05
CA CYS A 274 9.38 -4.34 4.38
C CYS A 274 9.54 -3.81 2.96
N ALA A 275 10.41 -2.80 2.76
CA ALA A 275 10.69 -2.23 1.45
C ALA A 275 11.35 -3.25 0.50
N LEU A 276 12.35 -3.99 0.99
CA LEU A 276 12.99 -5.05 0.20
C LEU A 276 12.03 -6.19 -0.15
N ALA A 277 11.13 -6.53 0.78
CA ALA A 277 10.06 -7.49 0.50
C ALA A 277 9.09 -6.97 -0.58
N ALA A 278 8.72 -5.68 -0.54
CA ALA A 278 7.88 -5.07 -1.54
C ALA A 278 8.54 -5.08 -2.94
N VAL A 279 9.83 -4.73 -3.01
CA VAL A 279 10.61 -4.77 -4.27
C VAL A 279 10.73 -6.20 -4.80
N ALA A 280 11.07 -7.17 -3.94
CA ALA A 280 11.18 -8.57 -4.35
C ALA A 280 9.84 -9.12 -4.87
N ARG A 281 8.73 -8.80 -4.23
CA ARG A 281 7.39 -9.17 -4.68
C ARG A 281 7.04 -8.56 -6.04
N TYR A 282 7.32 -7.27 -6.21
CA TYR A 282 7.13 -6.58 -7.49
C TYR A 282 7.93 -7.25 -8.61
N GLN A 283 9.22 -7.52 -8.39
CA GLN A 283 10.08 -8.20 -9.36
C GLN A 283 9.63 -9.63 -9.68
N GLY A 284 9.04 -10.32 -8.69
CA GLY A 284 8.44 -11.65 -8.86
C GLY A 284 7.04 -11.64 -9.49
N GLY A 285 6.50 -10.47 -9.85
CA GLY A 285 5.12 -10.35 -10.37
C GLY A 285 4.07 -10.82 -9.37
N LEU A 286 4.34 -10.65 -8.07
CA LEU A 286 3.43 -10.97 -6.98
C LEU A 286 2.59 -9.74 -6.59
N ARG A 287 1.50 -9.96 -5.86
CA ARG A 287 0.66 -8.86 -5.36
C ARG A 287 1.46 -7.86 -4.53
N ALA A 288 1.02 -6.61 -4.53
CA ALA A 288 1.62 -5.53 -3.74
C ALA A 288 1.77 -5.91 -2.26
N PHE A 289 2.68 -5.27 -1.55
CA PHE A 289 3.09 -5.64 -0.19
C PHE A 289 1.93 -5.76 0.82
N TYR A 290 0.93 -4.87 0.74
CA TYR A 290 -0.24 -4.89 1.62
C TYR A 290 -1.48 -5.57 1.01
N ASP A 291 -1.40 -6.16 -0.17
CA ASP A 291 -2.48 -6.99 -0.74
C ASP A 291 -2.25 -8.46 -0.36
N PHE A 292 -3.00 -8.94 0.64
CA PHE A 292 -2.87 -10.30 1.19
C PHE A 292 -3.81 -11.32 0.54
N ARG A 293 -4.56 -10.92 -0.50
CA ARG A 293 -5.39 -11.85 -1.25
C ARG A 293 -4.53 -12.95 -1.90
N PRO A 294 -5.12 -14.13 -2.21
CA PRO A 294 -4.41 -15.16 -2.96
C PRO A 294 -3.73 -14.60 -4.20
N GLU A 295 -2.53 -15.08 -4.53
CA GLU A 295 -1.79 -14.60 -5.70
C GLU A 295 -2.61 -14.80 -6.98
N GLN A 296 -2.39 -13.91 -7.96
CA GLN A 296 -3.03 -14.00 -9.25
C GLN A 296 -2.62 -15.28 -9.98
N THR A 297 -3.58 -15.91 -10.67
CA THR A 297 -3.28 -17.05 -11.54
C THR A 297 -2.39 -16.62 -12.71
N SER A 298 -1.60 -17.56 -13.26
CA SER A 298 -0.78 -17.29 -14.44
C SER A 298 -1.59 -16.76 -15.63
N GLU A 299 -2.84 -17.22 -15.79
CA GLU A 299 -3.74 -16.75 -16.83
C GLU A 299 -4.10 -15.26 -16.68
N VAL A 300 -4.42 -14.83 -15.45
CA VAL A 300 -4.73 -13.43 -15.14
C VAL A 300 -3.50 -12.55 -15.31
N LYS A 301 -2.32 -13.00 -14.87
CA LYS A 301 -1.05 -12.28 -15.05
C LYS A 301 -0.72 -12.08 -16.53
N GLU A 302 -0.88 -13.14 -17.36
CA GLU A 302 -0.66 -13.06 -18.81
C GLU A 302 -1.65 -12.12 -19.48
N GLN A 303 -2.94 -12.19 -19.09
CA GLN A 303 -3.97 -11.29 -19.60
C GLN A 303 -3.64 -9.82 -19.30
N ILE A 304 -3.30 -9.49 -18.05
CA ILE A 304 -2.93 -8.13 -17.63
C ILE A 304 -1.66 -7.67 -18.35
N GLY A 305 -0.61 -8.49 -18.38
CA GLY A 305 0.66 -8.14 -19.01
C GLY A 305 0.50 -7.85 -20.51
N THR A 306 -0.29 -8.67 -21.22
CA THR A 306 -0.58 -8.44 -22.64
C THR A 306 -1.34 -7.13 -22.84
N LEU A 307 -2.36 -6.87 -22.01
CA LEU A 307 -3.12 -5.64 -22.08
C LEU A 307 -2.24 -4.41 -21.78
N ASP A 308 -1.40 -4.46 -20.77
CA ASP A 308 -0.48 -3.36 -20.41
C ASP A 308 0.48 -3.02 -21.55
N GLU A 309 1.05 -4.03 -22.24
CA GLU A 309 1.90 -3.82 -23.42
C GLU A 309 1.13 -3.14 -24.57
N GLU A 310 -0.11 -3.56 -24.80
CA GLU A 310 -0.96 -2.98 -25.84
C GLU A 310 -1.39 -1.54 -25.49
N LEU A 311 -1.69 -1.23 -24.22
CA LEU A 311 -2.06 0.10 -23.77
C LEU A 311 -0.94 1.13 -23.97
N LEU A 312 0.34 0.73 -23.86
CA LEU A 312 1.48 1.61 -24.15
C LEU A 312 1.46 2.16 -25.58
N THR A 313 0.81 1.46 -26.51
CA THR A 313 0.70 1.95 -27.91
C THR A 313 -0.13 3.23 -28.02
N LEU A 314 -1.00 3.51 -27.04
CA LEU A 314 -1.82 4.73 -26.98
C LEU A 314 -1.00 5.95 -26.53
N ALA A 315 0.12 5.77 -25.82
CA ALA A 315 0.95 6.84 -25.29
C ALA A 315 1.55 7.77 -26.36
N SER A 316 1.69 7.30 -27.60
CA SER A 316 2.42 8.00 -28.68
C SER A 316 1.62 8.25 -29.96
N ALA A 317 0.35 7.89 -30.01
CA ALA A 317 -0.49 7.97 -31.21
C ALA A 317 -1.71 8.85 -30.98
N ASP A 318 -2.22 9.49 -32.04
CA ASP A 318 -3.61 9.97 -32.04
C ASP A 318 -4.50 8.71 -31.98
N PRO A 319 -5.30 8.52 -30.90
CA PRO A 319 -6.03 7.27 -30.71
C PRO A 319 -7.12 7.11 -31.78
N GLU A 320 -7.18 5.94 -32.44
CA GLU A 320 -8.27 5.60 -33.34
C GLU A 320 -9.41 4.94 -32.52
N GLU A 321 -10.65 5.36 -32.75
CA GLU A 321 -11.82 4.91 -31.97
C GLU A 321 -11.95 3.37 -31.94
N ASP A 322 -11.71 2.69 -33.05
CA ASP A 322 -11.80 1.21 -33.12
C ASP A 322 -10.71 0.55 -32.28
N GLN A 323 -9.50 1.11 -32.23
CA GLN A 323 -8.41 0.60 -31.38
C GLN A 323 -8.75 0.78 -29.90
N VAL A 324 -9.17 1.98 -29.51
CA VAL A 324 -9.55 2.29 -28.11
C VAL A 324 -10.70 1.40 -27.64
N ARG A 325 -11.71 1.19 -28.51
CA ARG A 325 -12.83 0.29 -28.20
C ARG A 325 -12.38 -1.15 -27.98
N THR A 326 -11.46 -1.67 -28.80
CA THR A 326 -10.92 -3.03 -28.64
C THR A 326 -10.15 -3.19 -27.33
N LEU A 327 -9.31 -2.20 -26.97
CA LEU A 327 -8.57 -2.21 -25.70
C LEU A 327 -9.48 -2.06 -24.50
N TYR A 328 -10.55 -1.26 -24.61
CA TYR A 328 -11.56 -1.14 -23.55
C TYR A 328 -12.32 -2.46 -23.36
N GLU A 329 -12.70 -3.16 -24.42
CA GLU A 329 -13.31 -4.49 -24.34
C GLU A 329 -12.36 -5.48 -23.65
N ALA A 330 -11.07 -5.49 -24.00
CA ALA A 330 -10.07 -6.32 -23.34
C ALA A 330 -9.90 -5.97 -21.85
N TYR A 331 -9.90 -4.68 -21.49
CA TYR A 331 -9.89 -4.24 -20.09
C TYR A 331 -11.13 -4.71 -19.33
N CYS A 332 -12.30 -4.70 -19.95
CA CYS A 332 -13.54 -5.19 -19.32
C CYS A 332 -13.52 -6.71 -19.08
N GLU A 333 -12.72 -7.48 -19.82
CA GLU A 333 -12.53 -8.91 -19.59
C GLU A 333 -11.62 -9.21 -18.38
N VAL A 334 -10.78 -8.24 -17.95
CA VAL A 334 -9.99 -8.40 -16.72
C VAL A 334 -10.92 -8.45 -15.52
N PRO A 335 -10.79 -9.45 -14.63
CA PRO A 335 -11.61 -9.53 -13.41
C PRO A 335 -11.56 -8.21 -12.64
N VAL A 336 -12.72 -7.70 -12.21
CA VAL A 336 -12.84 -6.37 -11.58
C VAL A 336 -11.84 -6.18 -10.42
N GLN A 337 -11.67 -7.21 -9.60
CA GLN A 337 -10.75 -7.21 -8.44
C GLN A 337 -9.26 -7.12 -8.83
N GLU A 338 -8.93 -7.36 -10.10
CA GLU A 338 -7.57 -7.38 -10.62
C GLU A 338 -7.22 -6.14 -11.45
N ARG A 339 -8.20 -5.29 -11.76
CA ARG A 339 -8.03 -4.11 -12.62
C ARG A 339 -7.06 -3.07 -12.04
N SER A 340 -6.85 -3.07 -10.72
CA SER A 340 -5.84 -2.21 -10.11
C SER A 340 -4.40 -2.56 -10.49
N TYR A 341 -4.18 -3.74 -11.09
CA TYR A 341 -2.88 -4.18 -11.59
C TYR A 341 -2.68 -3.92 -13.09
N VAL A 342 -3.61 -3.26 -13.76
CA VAL A 342 -3.43 -2.76 -15.14
C VAL A 342 -2.71 -1.41 -15.05
N TRP A 343 -1.38 -1.44 -15.06
CA TRP A 343 -0.53 -0.28 -14.73
C TRP A 343 -0.61 0.87 -15.74
N ASN A 344 -0.89 0.55 -17.00
CA ASN A 344 -0.98 1.51 -18.11
C ASN A 344 -2.42 1.94 -18.43
N TYR A 345 -3.37 1.72 -17.51
CA TYR A 345 -4.78 2.06 -17.72
C TYR A 345 -5.00 3.56 -18.00
N GLU A 346 -4.15 4.44 -17.49
CA GLU A 346 -4.25 5.89 -17.73
C GLU A 346 -4.28 6.23 -19.23
N TYR A 347 -3.50 5.56 -20.07
CA TYR A 347 -3.49 5.79 -21.51
C TYR A 347 -4.82 5.43 -22.16
N LEU A 348 -5.49 4.40 -21.67
CA LEU A 348 -6.84 4.02 -22.13
C LEU A 348 -7.87 5.06 -21.70
N SER A 349 -7.85 5.47 -20.44
CA SER A 349 -8.74 6.48 -19.88
C SER A 349 -8.62 7.81 -20.63
N ASP A 350 -7.41 8.30 -20.85
CA ASP A 350 -7.15 9.55 -21.57
C ASP A 350 -7.59 9.47 -23.04
N ALA A 351 -7.33 8.33 -23.71
CA ALA A 351 -7.81 8.10 -25.07
C ALA A 351 -9.32 8.08 -25.17
N MET A 352 -10.02 7.41 -24.23
CA MET A 352 -11.47 7.38 -24.15
C MET A 352 -12.05 8.79 -23.93
N GLU A 353 -11.47 9.56 -22.99
CA GLU A 353 -11.88 10.94 -22.72
C GLU A 353 -11.72 11.81 -23.95
N SER A 354 -10.60 11.71 -24.67
CA SER A 354 -10.33 12.49 -25.88
C SER A 354 -11.32 12.20 -27.03
N LEU A 355 -11.84 10.98 -27.08
CA LEU A 355 -12.84 10.52 -28.06
C LEU A 355 -14.28 10.71 -27.60
N GLY A 356 -14.50 11.17 -26.35
CA GLY A 356 -15.83 11.29 -25.75
C GLY A 356 -16.53 9.95 -25.54
N MET A 357 -15.77 8.87 -25.31
CA MET A 357 -16.28 7.55 -24.97
C MET A 357 -16.57 7.49 -23.47
N GLU A 358 -17.71 6.88 -23.11
CA GLU A 358 -18.07 6.65 -21.71
C GLU A 358 -17.40 5.38 -21.18
N ASN A 359 -16.98 5.43 -19.90
CA ASN A 359 -16.47 4.28 -19.17
C ASN A 359 -17.51 3.81 -18.17
N ASP A 360 -18.27 2.78 -18.54
CA ASP A 360 -19.31 2.17 -17.70
C ASP A 360 -18.79 0.94 -16.93
N SER A 361 -17.50 0.67 -16.97
CA SER A 361 -16.96 -0.53 -16.34
C SER A 361 -16.88 -0.37 -14.82
N PRO A 362 -17.39 -1.34 -14.03
CA PRO A 362 -17.27 -1.29 -12.57
C PRO A 362 -15.80 -1.36 -12.13
N TYR A 363 -15.48 -0.73 -11.01
CA TYR A 363 -14.20 -0.78 -10.37
C TYR A 363 -14.29 -1.36 -8.95
N LEU A 364 -13.19 -1.48 -8.25
CA LEU A 364 -13.03 -2.20 -6.98
C LEU A 364 -14.12 -1.96 -5.92
N ALA A 365 -14.57 -0.71 -5.76
CA ALA A 365 -15.58 -0.35 -4.76
C ALA A 365 -16.98 -0.90 -5.07
N ASP A 366 -17.25 -1.15 -6.37
CA ASP A 366 -18.59 -1.57 -6.85
C ASP A 366 -18.68 -3.08 -7.09
N ALA A 367 -17.59 -3.83 -6.86
CA ALA A 367 -17.57 -5.26 -7.08
C ALA A 367 -18.34 -5.98 -5.97
N GLU A 368 -19.56 -6.47 -6.28
CA GLU A 368 -20.29 -7.38 -5.39
C GLU A 368 -19.39 -8.56 -5.00
N GLY A 369 -19.25 -8.80 -3.68
CA GLY A 369 -18.43 -9.88 -3.16
C GLY A 369 -16.94 -9.68 -3.43
N ALA A 370 -16.46 -8.44 -3.30
CA ALA A 370 -15.05 -8.12 -3.48
C ALA A 370 -14.15 -9.05 -2.67
N TYR A 371 -14.64 -9.52 -1.52
CA TYR A 371 -14.03 -10.62 -0.82
C TYR A 371 -14.92 -11.20 0.29
N THR A 372 -15.08 -12.49 0.40
CA THR A 372 -15.84 -13.14 1.46
C THR A 372 -15.21 -14.39 2.06
N GLU A 373 -14.23 -15.04 1.47
CA GLU A 373 -13.73 -16.31 2.01
C GLU A 373 -12.21 -16.48 1.89
N GLY A 374 -11.62 -16.88 3.02
CA GLY A 374 -10.28 -17.41 3.10
C GLY A 374 -9.19 -16.34 3.11
N ASN A 375 -8.62 -16.12 4.28
CA ASN A 375 -7.35 -15.43 4.36
C ASN A 375 -6.32 -16.27 3.59
N GLY A 376 -5.61 -15.64 2.65
CA GLY A 376 -4.44 -16.28 2.08
C GLY A 376 -3.53 -16.71 3.22
N THR A 377 -3.27 -18.00 3.37
CA THR A 377 -2.42 -18.52 4.42
C THR A 377 -0.97 -18.39 3.98
N VAL A 378 -0.04 -18.25 4.92
CA VAL A 378 1.40 -18.33 4.62
C VAL A 378 1.72 -19.61 3.81
N THR A 379 0.95 -20.67 4.03
CA THR A 379 1.05 -21.93 3.29
C THR A 379 0.75 -21.74 1.79
N ASP A 380 -0.22 -20.89 1.43
CA ASP A 380 -0.56 -20.65 0.02
C ASP A 380 0.54 -19.85 -0.68
N VAL A 381 1.16 -18.89 0.01
CA VAL A 381 2.29 -18.11 -0.51
C VAL A 381 3.54 -19.00 -0.66
N LEU A 382 3.79 -19.89 0.30
CA LEU A 382 4.91 -20.85 0.24
C LEU A 382 4.70 -21.92 -0.84
N ALA A 383 3.45 -22.32 -1.11
CA ALA A 383 3.13 -23.28 -2.16
C ALA A 383 3.44 -22.69 -3.56
N VAL A 384 3.08 -21.41 -3.79
CA VAL A 384 3.35 -20.73 -5.07
C VAL A 384 4.85 -20.57 -5.32
N ILE A 385 5.64 -20.23 -4.27
CA ILE A 385 7.10 -20.08 -4.39
C ILE A 385 7.78 -21.44 -4.58
N GLY A 386 7.27 -22.51 -3.96
CA GLY A 386 7.82 -23.87 -4.06
C GLY A 386 7.53 -24.56 -5.40
N GLU A 387 6.43 -24.22 -6.07
CA GLU A 387 6.09 -24.78 -7.38
C GLU A 387 6.99 -24.26 -8.52
N GLU A 388 7.56 -23.04 -8.37
CA GLU A 388 8.51 -22.49 -9.35
C GLU A 388 9.92 -23.12 -9.24
N GLU A 389 10.36 -23.56 -8.07
CA GLU A 389 11.66 -24.23 -7.89
C GLU A 389 11.68 -25.67 -8.46
N ASP A 390 10.55 -26.38 -8.52
CA ASP A 390 10.48 -27.76 -9.03
C ASP A 390 10.35 -27.85 -10.57
N THR A 391 10.20 -26.70 -11.27
CA THR A 391 10.12 -26.70 -12.75
C THR A 391 11.46 -26.50 -13.46
N GLU A 392 12.57 -26.26 -12.75
CA GLU A 392 13.93 -26.18 -13.28
C GLU A 392 14.85 -27.37 -12.91
N GLY A 393 14.28 -28.53 -12.66
CA GLY A 393 15.00 -29.80 -12.39
C GLY A 393 15.24 -30.67 -13.63
#